data_9d01ff8d6e83020755460b6407a2e1ee
#
_entry.id   9d01ff8d6e83020755460b6407a2e1ee
#
_cell.length_a   1.000
_cell.length_b   1.000
_cell.length_c   1.000
_cell.angle_alpha   90.00
_cell.angle_beta   90.00
_cell.angle_gamma   90.00
#
_symmetry.space_group_name_H-M   'P 1'
#
loop_
_entity.id
_entity.type
_entity.pdbx_description
1 polymer ?
#
loop_
_entity_poly.entity_id
_entity_poly.type
_entity_poly.pdbx_seq_one_letter_code
_entity_poly.pdbx_strand_id
1 'polypeptide(L)'
;GSDQWGNIVLGMEIISKINKKDAFGLTTPLLTTSTGKKMGKTEQGAVWIDQNKYSSYDFYQYWRNVDDNDVEKLLLIFSDLDKEEIKILIKEDINNAKKKLAYLVTTDCHSESSAQEAEEKARSIFENNSYDNIDEINFKIDSKLIDTLTSNSTVSSKSEAKRLIEGGGMKTVSYTHLTLPTSPH
;
A
#
# COMPACT_ATOMS: atom_id res chain seq x y z
N GLY A 1 4.69 -7.64 23.03
CA GLY A 1 3.70 -8.07 24.01
C GLY A 1 4.35 -8.83 25.17
N SER A 2 3.56 -9.18 26.18
CA SER A 2 4.03 -9.91 27.37
C SER A 2 4.70 -11.26 27.04
N ASP A 3 4.30 -11.88 25.95
CA ASP A 3 4.88 -13.12 25.41
C ASP A 3 6.34 -12.97 24.96
N GLN A 4 6.77 -11.77 24.57
CA GLN A 4 8.14 -11.50 24.13
C GLN A 4 9.04 -10.96 25.27
N TRP A 5 8.45 -10.53 26.38
CA TRP A 5 9.22 -9.96 27.48
C TRP A 5 10.25 -10.94 28.06
N GLY A 6 9.87 -12.20 28.23
CA GLY A 6 10.78 -13.25 28.67
C GLY A 6 12.02 -13.41 27.78
N ASN A 7 11.84 -13.34 26.46
CA ASN A 7 12.95 -13.43 25.50
C ASN A 7 13.88 -12.21 25.61
N ILE A 8 13.33 -11.02 25.84
CA ILE A 8 14.11 -9.79 26.04
C ILE A 8 14.95 -9.89 27.30
N VAL A 9 14.35 -10.28 28.43
CA VAL A 9 15.05 -10.44 29.72
C VAL A 9 16.16 -11.48 29.59
N LEU A 10 15.87 -12.64 28.99
CA LEU A 10 16.88 -13.68 28.78
C LEU A 10 18.05 -13.16 27.92
N GLY A 11 17.76 -12.39 26.87
CA GLY A 11 18.77 -11.76 26.04
C GLY A 11 19.67 -10.80 26.80
N MET A 12 19.09 -9.97 27.69
CA MET A 12 19.83 -9.07 28.56
C MET A 12 20.75 -9.85 29.53
N GLU A 13 20.25 -10.93 30.14
CA GLU A 13 21.05 -11.79 31.00
C GLU A 13 22.23 -12.45 30.28
N ILE A 14 21.99 -12.95 29.05
CA ILE A 14 23.04 -13.55 28.22
C ILE A 14 24.13 -12.54 27.90
N ILE A 15 23.77 -11.31 27.49
CA ILE A 15 24.73 -10.24 27.21
C ILE A 15 25.55 -9.92 28.45
N SER A 16 24.90 -9.79 29.61
CA SER A 16 25.58 -9.50 30.86
C SER A 16 26.54 -10.62 31.27
N LYS A 17 26.13 -11.88 31.15
CA LYS A 17 26.96 -13.04 31.54
C LYS A 17 28.15 -13.28 30.62
N ILE A 18 27.92 -13.16 29.29
CA ILE A 18 28.95 -13.47 28.29
C ILE A 18 29.84 -12.25 28.03
N ASN A 19 29.28 -11.10 27.79
CA ASN A 19 30.02 -9.92 27.36
C ASN A 19 30.43 -9.02 28.52
N LYS A 20 29.96 -9.30 29.74
CA LYS A 20 30.18 -8.47 30.95
C LYS A 20 29.79 -7.00 30.75
N LYS A 21 28.70 -6.77 29.97
CA LYS A 21 28.15 -5.46 29.67
C LYS A 21 26.70 -5.38 30.10
N ASP A 22 26.28 -4.19 30.51
CA ASP A 22 24.87 -3.93 30.77
C ASP A 22 24.09 -3.84 29.47
N ALA A 23 22.88 -4.37 29.46
CA ALA A 23 21.92 -4.26 28.36
C ALA A 23 20.55 -3.87 28.92
N PHE A 24 19.81 -3.10 28.14
CA PHE A 24 18.51 -2.55 28.54
C PHE A 24 17.44 -2.99 27.54
N GLY A 25 16.24 -3.27 28.05
CA GLY A 25 15.08 -3.62 27.22
C GLY A 25 14.07 -2.47 27.16
N LEU A 26 13.69 -2.07 25.94
CA LEU A 26 12.62 -1.12 25.70
C LEU A 26 11.53 -1.79 24.88
N THR A 27 10.28 -1.62 25.29
CA THR A 27 9.12 -2.10 24.52
C THR A 27 8.14 -0.97 24.27
N THR A 28 7.47 -1.03 23.12
CA THR A 28 6.37 -0.14 22.76
C THR A 28 5.06 -0.93 22.63
N PRO A 29 3.89 -0.29 22.73
CA PRO A 29 2.63 -0.92 22.39
C PRO A 29 2.64 -1.47 20.97
N LEU A 30 1.90 -2.56 20.74
CA LEU A 30 1.75 -3.11 19.39
C LEU A 30 1.07 -2.10 18.47
N LEU A 31 1.67 -1.87 17.31
CA LEU A 31 1.05 -1.04 16.27
C LEU A 31 -0.11 -1.80 15.63
N THR A 32 -1.31 -1.29 15.85
CA THR A 32 -2.55 -1.84 15.30
C THR A 32 -3.25 -0.81 14.43
N THR A 33 -4.07 -1.27 13.50
CA THR A 33 -4.99 -0.42 12.75
C THR A 33 -6.12 0.09 13.67
N SER A 34 -6.89 1.08 13.22
CA SER A 34 -8.11 1.58 13.88
C SER A 34 -9.14 0.47 14.15
N THR A 35 -9.13 -0.59 13.34
CA THR A 35 -9.98 -1.79 13.53
C THR A 35 -9.40 -2.81 14.49
N GLY A 36 -8.25 -2.53 15.14
CA GLY A 36 -7.59 -3.42 16.10
C GLY A 36 -6.77 -4.55 15.49
N LYS A 37 -6.68 -4.64 14.15
CA LYS A 37 -5.83 -5.65 13.49
C LYS A 37 -4.35 -5.25 13.57
N LYS A 38 -3.46 -6.24 13.64
CA LYS A 38 -2.01 -6.01 13.59
C LYS A 38 -1.63 -5.39 12.25
N MET A 39 -0.88 -4.27 12.29
CA MET A 39 -0.42 -3.59 11.09
C MET A 39 0.67 -4.39 10.34
N GLY A 40 0.80 -4.15 9.04
CA GLY A 40 1.78 -4.84 8.18
C GLY A 40 1.30 -6.20 7.65
N LYS A 41 0.00 -6.53 7.82
CA LYS A 41 -0.63 -7.69 7.18
C LYS A 41 -1.85 -7.25 6.39
N THR A 42 -1.92 -7.68 5.14
CA THR A 42 -3.09 -7.53 4.26
C THR A 42 -3.77 -8.88 4.08
N GLU A 43 -4.91 -8.92 3.42
CA GLU A 43 -5.57 -10.19 3.03
C GLU A 43 -4.70 -11.00 2.05
N GLN A 44 -3.81 -10.34 1.32
CA GLN A 44 -2.86 -10.93 0.37
C GLN A 44 -1.54 -11.37 1.03
N GLY A 45 -1.33 -11.10 2.33
CA GLY A 45 -0.13 -11.48 3.05
C GLY A 45 0.57 -10.35 3.78
N ALA A 46 1.87 -10.52 4.01
CA ALA A 46 2.69 -9.52 4.69
C ALA A 46 3.11 -8.39 3.74
N VAL A 47 3.11 -7.16 4.23
CA VAL A 47 3.73 -6.03 3.55
C VAL A 47 5.24 -6.10 3.81
N TRP A 48 5.99 -6.44 2.78
CA TRP A 48 7.44 -6.59 2.87
C TRP A 48 8.15 -5.26 2.60
N ILE A 49 9.22 -5.02 3.34
CA ILE A 49 10.14 -3.89 3.10
C ILE A 49 11.03 -4.20 1.88
N ASP A 50 11.32 -5.48 1.62
CA ASP A 50 12.15 -5.92 0.50
C ASP A 50 11.46 -5.66 -0.85
N GLN A 51 12.05 -4.78 -1.66
CA GLN A 51 11.54 -4.36 -2.98
C GLN A 51 11.39 -5.52 -3.98
N ASN A 52 12.15 -6.60 -3.82
CA ASN A 52 12.03 -7.79 -4.67
C ASN A 52 10.78 -8.62 -4.36
N LYS A 53 10.20 -8.46 -3.17
CA LYS A 53 8.99 -9.15 -2.72
C LYS A 53 7.75 -8.28 -2.79
N TYR A 54 7.93 -6.98 -2.69
CA TYR A 54 6.84 -6.02 -2.67
C TYR A 54 7.34 -4.71 -3.29
N SER A 55 6.86 -4.37 -4.49
CA SER A 55 7.38 -3.22 -5.24
C SER A 55 7.25 -1.92 -4.47
N SER A 56 8.12 -0.94 -4.76
CA SER A 56 8.03 0.39 -4.13
C SER A 56 6.69 1.08 -4.40
N TYR A 57 6.11 0.83 -5.57
CA TYR A 57 4.77 1.32 -5.91
C TYR A 57 3.67 0.70 -5.04
N ASP A 58 3.67 -0.63 -4.87
CA ASP A 58 2.68 -1.32 -4.02
C ASP A 58 2.88 -0.94 -2.55
N PHE A 59 4.12 -0.77 -2.11
CA PHE A 59 4.46 -0.30 -0.77
C PHE A 59 3.93 1.12 -0.53
N TYR A 60 4.14 2.04 -1.47
CA TYR A 60 3.58 3.38 -1.45
C TYR A 60 2.05 3.35 -1.41
N GLN A 61 1.42 2.53 -2.27
CA GLN A 61 -0.03 2.39 -2.30
C GLN A 61 -0.61 1.84 -1.00
N TYR A 62 0.07 0.89 -0.35
CA TYR A 62 -0.35 0.39 0.95
C TYR A 62 -0.48 1.52 1.98
N TRP A 63 0.53 2.38 2.08
CA TRP A 63 0.53 3.52 3.01
C TRP A 63 -0.45 4.61 2.61
N ARG A 64 -0.66 4.82 1.32
CA ARG A 64 -1.66 5.76 0.81
C ARG A 64 -3.09 5.33 1.08
N ASN A 65 -3.34 4.04 1.21
CA ASN A 65 -4.67 3.45 1.41
C ASN A 65 -4.98 3.09 2.88
N VAL A 66 -4.19 3.58 3.84
CA VAL A 66 -4.50 3.41 5.26
C VAL A 66 -5.82 4.11 5.62
N ASP A 67 -6.47 3.63 6.68
CA ASP A 67 -7.71 4.26 7.20
C ASP A 67 -7.44 5.68 7.67
N ASP A 68 -8.39 6.59 7.45
CA ASP A 68 -8.27 8.01 7.83
C ASP A 68 -8.00 8.18 9.32
N ASN A 69 -8.61 7.33 10.16
CA ASN A 69 -8.41 7.34 11.61
C ASN A 69 -7.01 6.90 12.06
N ASP A 70 -6.24 6.29 11.18
CA ASP A 70 -4.87 5.85 11.47
C ASP A 70 -3.82 6.90 11.08
N VAL A 71 -4.16 7.86 10.21
CA VAL A 71 -3.20 8.80 9.59
C VAL A 71 -2.45 9.62 10.63
N GLU A 72 -3.14 10.21 11.62
CA GLU A 72 -2.49 11.02 12.67
C GLU A 72 -1.45 10.19 13.43
N LYS A 73 -1.85 9.02 13.90
CA LYS A 73 -0.98 8.11 14.64
C LYS A 73 0.25 7.69 13.81
N LEU A 74 0.04 7.38 12.54
CA LEU A 74 1.11 6.93 11.66
C LEU A 74 2.07 8.05 11.31
N LEU A 75 1.59 9.26 11.05
CA LEU A 75 2.45 10.42 10.86
C LEU A 75 3.28 10.76 12.10
N LEU A 76 2.69 10.65 13.31
CA LEU A 76 3.43 10.84 14.57
C LEU A 76 4.56 9.81 14.77
N ILE A 77 4.44 8.61 14.19
CA ILE A 77 5.45 7.55 14.32
C ILE A 77 6.50 7.63 13.23
N PHE A 78 6.10 7.97 12.00
CA PHE A 78 6.92 7.84 10.80
C PHE A 78 7.30 9.18 10.16
N SER A 79 7.12 10.31 10.86
CA SER A 79 7.59 11.62 10.38
C SER A 79 8.19 12.43 11.51
N ASP A 80 8.97 13.44 11.15
CA ASP A 80 9.51 14.44 12.09
C ASP A 80 8.55 15.63 12.31
N LEU A 81 7.31 15.55 11.77
CA LEU A 81 6.30 16.58 11.94
C LEU A 81 5.79 16.62 13.38
N ASP A 82 5.60 17.82 13.90
CA ASP A 82 4.98 17.96 15.21
C ASP A 82 3.46 17.69 15.17
N LYS A 83 2.87 17.51 16.35
CA LYS A 83 1.46 17.16 16.47
C LYS A 83 0.51 18.22 15.90
N GLU A 84 0.86 19.47 15.99
CA GLU A 84 0.01 20.57 15.48
C GLU A 84 0.12 20.67 13.96
N GLU A 85 1.31 20.50 13.39
CA GLU A 85 1.50 20.41 11.94
C GLU A 85 0.70 19.26 11.33
N ILE A 86 0.73 18.09 11.96
CA ILE A 86 -0.04 16.91 11.52
C ILE A 86 -1.55 17.20 11.53
N LYS A 87 -2.06 17.81 12.60
CA LYS A 87 -3.49 18.17 12.69
C LYS A 87 -3.91 19.17 11.62
N ILE A 88 -3.08 20.18 11.35
CA ILE A 88 -3.33 21.16 10.29
C ILE A 88 -3.38 20.44 8.94
N LEU A 89 -2.38 19.63 8.63
CA LEU A 89 -2.29 18.87 7.39
C LEU A 89 -3.52 17.97 7.16
N ILE A 90 -3.95 17.23 8.19
CA ILE A 90 -5.13 16.36 8.10
C ILE A 90 -6.41 17.17 7.92
N LYS A 91 -6.55 18.31 8.61
CA LYS A 91 -7.73 19.17 8.51
C LYS A 91 -7.86 19.85 7.16
N GLU A 92 -6.75 20.22 6.54
CA GLU A 92 -6.72 20.81 5.20
C GLU A 92 -7.06 19.79 4.12
N ASP A 93 -6.35 18.66 4.10
CA ASP A 93 -6.57 17.59 3.12
C ASP A 93 -6.03 16.25 3.62
N ILE A 94 -6.92 15.36 4.03
CA ILE A 94 -6.58 14.00 4.48
C ILE A 94 -5.86 13.19 3.40
N ASN A 95 -6.21 13.39 2.11
CA ASN A 95 -5.56 12.68 1.01
C ASN A 95 -4.11 13.16 0.82
N ASN A 96 -3.86 14.46 1.00
CA ASN A 96 -2.51 15.00 0.98
C ASN A 96 -1.69 14.50 2.18
N ALA A 97 -2.30 14.40 3.37
CA ALA A 97 -1.67 13.79 4.54
C ALA A 97 -1.27 12.33 4.30
N LYS A 98 -2.13 11.55 3.64
CA LYS A 98 -1.84 10.17 3.22
C LYS A 98 -0.73 10.09 2.15
N LYS A 99 -0.72 11.01 1.18
CA LYS A 99 0.37 11.10 0.20
C LYS A 99 1.70 11.37 0.91
N LYS A 100 1.73 12.33 1.83
CA LYS A 100 2.91 12.68 2.63
C LYS A 100 3.41 11.49 3.46
N LEU A 101 2.51 10.78 4.14
CA LEU A 101 2.83 9.57 4.90
C LEU A 101 3.46 8.50 4.00
N ALA A 102 2.81 8.18 2.87
CA ALA A 102 3.28 7.17 1.94
C ALA A 102 4.65 7.52 1.37
N TYR A 103 4.87 8.79 1.02
CA TYR A 103 6.15 9.27 0.52
C TYR A 103 7.26 9.11 1.56
N LEU A 104 7.04 9.58 2.79
CA LEU A 104 8.04 9.53 3.87
C LEU A 104 8.42 8.08 4.20
N VAL A 105 7.43 7.21 4.40
CA VAL A 105 7.73 5.81 4.77
C VAL A 105 8.40 5.06 3.61
N THR A 106 8.03 5.35 2.36
CA THR A 106 8.70 4.75 1.20
C THR A 106 10.14 5.25 1.07
N THR A 107 10.39 6.53 1.32
CA THR A 107 11.74 7.11 1.35
C THR A 107 12.61 6.41 2.39
N ASP A 108 12.12 6.26 3.62
CA ASP A 108 12.87 5.66 4.73
C ASP A 108 13.18 4.18 4.50
N CYS A 109 12.23 3.43 3.92
CA CYS A 109 12.39 1.98 3.74
C CYS A 109 13.11 1.60 2.45
N HIS A 110 12.93 2.38 1.38
CA HIS A 110 13.48 2.07 0.06
C HIS A 110 14.53 3.10 -0.37
N SER A 111 14.10 4.27 -0.85
CA SER A 111 14.93 5.42 -1.17
C SER A 111 14.03 6.59 -1.60
N GLU A 112 14.60 7.79 -1.62
CA GLU A 112 13.89 8.98 -2.12
C GLU A 112 13.52 8.84 -3.60
N SER A 113 14.42 8.32 -4.45
CA SER A 113 14.13 8.09 -5.87
C SER A 113 12.98 7.10 -6.07
N SER A 114 12.96 6.00 -5.30
CA SER A 114 11.86 5.02 -5.35
C SER A 114 10.53 5.60 -4.89
N ALA A 115 10.54 6.49 -3.90
CA ALA A 115 9.34 7.17 -3.43
C ALA A 115 8.80 8.16 -4.48
N GLN A 116 9.69 8.92 -5.13
CA GLN A 116 9.32 9.83 -6.23
C GLN A 116 8.72 9.09 -7.41
N GLU A 117 9.37 8.01 -7.88
CA GLU A 117 8.85 7.17 -8.97
C GLU A 117 7.47 6.57 -8.63
N ALA A 118 7.30 6.09 -7.40
CA ALA A 118 6.03 5.54 -6.95
C ALA A 118 4.92 6.61 -6.89
N GLU A 119 5.23 7.81 -6.41
CA GLU A 119 4.30 8.93 -6.37
C GLU A 119 3.93 9.41 -7.77
N GLU A 120 4.90 9.57 -8.68
CA GLU A 120 4.66 9.96 -10.07
C GLU A 120 3.80 8.93 -10.81
N LYS A 121 4.10 7.63 -10.63
CA LYS A 121 3.28 6.55 -11.18
C LYS A 121 1.85 6.62 -10.64
N ALA A 122 1.68 6.82 -9.33
CA ALA A 122 0.36 6.96 -8.73
C ALA A 122 -0.40 8.19 -9.29
N ARG A 123 0.28 9.32 -9.46
CA ARG A 123 -0.29 10.54 -10.01
C ARG A 123 -0.69 10.37 -11.47
N SER A 124 0.15 9.76 -12.31
CA SER A 124 -0.16 9.54 -13.72
C SER A 124 -1.41 8.69 -13.91
N ILE A 125 -1.56 7.64 -13.10
CA ILE A 125 -2.70 6.72 -13.16
C ILE A 125 -4.00 7.42 -12.69
N PHE A 126 -3.96 8.15 -11.57
CA PHE A 126 -5.18 8.65 -10.92
C PHE A 126 -5.57 10.08 -11.31
N GLU A 127 -4.59 10.95 -11.63
CA GLU A 127 -4.85 12.35 -11.91
C GLU A 127 -4.91 12.64 -13.41
N ASN A 128 -4.07 11.98 -14.21
CA ASN A 128 -3.98 12.25 -15.65
C ASN A 128 -4.74 11.24 -16.51
N ASN A 129 -5.38 10.22 -15.93
CA ASN A 129 -5.94 9.07 -16.66
C ASN A 129 -4.96 8.50 -17.71
N SER A 130 -3.65 8.67 -17.49
CA SER A 130 -2.62 8.12 -18.35
C SER A 130 -2.33 6.68 -17.92
N TYR A 131 -2.61 5.76 -18.83
CA TYR A 131 -2.45 4.33 -18.61
C TYR A 131 -1.14 3.79 -19.21
N ASP A 132 -0.22 4.67 -19.62
CA ASP A 132 1.01 4.31 -20.34
C ASP A 132 1.98 3.42 -19.54
N ASN A 133 1.85 3.40 -18.21
CA ASN A 133 2.70 2.63 -17.29
C ASN A 133 1.95 1.52 -16.54
N ILE A 134 0.81 1.07 -17.08
CA ILE A 134 0.04 -0.04 -16.51
C ILE A 134 0.27 -1.29 -17.36
N ASP A 135 0.38 -2.43 -16.69
CA ASP A 135 0.47 -3.72 -17.38
C ASP A 135 -0.81 -3.97 -18.18
N GLU A 136 -0.67 -4.05 -19.49
CA GLU A 136 -1.79 -4.33 -20.40
C GLU A 136 -2.03 -5.82 -20.51
N ILE A 137 -3.28 -6.23 -20.38
CA ILE A 137 -3.71 -7.60 -20.58
C ILE A 137 -4.61 -7.65 -21.83
N ASN A 138 -4.11 -8.30 -22.88
CA ASN A 138 -4.88 -8.54 -24.08
C ASN A 138 -5.80 -9.76 -23.89
N PHE A 139 -7.08 -9.61 -24.21
CA PHE A 139 -8.03 -10.71 -24.16
C PHE A 139 -8.89 -10.81 -25.43
N LYS A 140 -9.37 -12.02 -25.71
CA LYS A 140 -10.25 -12.26 -26.87
C LYS A 140 -11.65 -11.74 -26.54
N ILE A 141 -12.28 -11.07 -27.52
CA ILE A 141 -13.62 -10.46 -27.39
C ILE A 141 -14.68 -11.45 -26.93
N ASP A 142 -14.57 -12.72 -27.34
CA ASP A 142 -15.55 -13.77 -27.00
C ASP A 142 -15.28 -14.47 -25.65
N SER A 143 -14.22 -14.06 -24.92
CA SER A 143 -13.90 -14.67 -23.62
C SER A 143 -14.71 -13.99 -22.51
N LYS A 144 -15.14 -14.78 -21.50
CA LYS A 144 -15.76 -14.19 -20.31
C LYS A 144 -14.72 -13.45 -19.50
N LEU A 145 -15.00 -12.21 -19.12
CA LEU A 145 -14.10 -11.33 -18.35
C LEU A 145 -13.54 -12.03 -17.09
N ILE A 146 -14.39 -12.74 -16.34
CA ILE A 146 -14.00 -13.50 -15.15
C ILE A 146 -12.94 -14.57 -15.46
N ASP A 147 -13.11 -15.29 -16.57
CA ASP A 147 -12.17 -16.34 -16.96
C ASP A 147 -10.83 -15.74 -17.43
N THR A 148 -10.86 -14.60 -18.11
CA THR A 148 -9.66 -13.89 -18.54
C THR A 148 -8.86 -13.34 -17.35
N LEU A 149 -9.51 -12.71 -16.39
CA LEU A 149 -8.86 -12.20 -15.18
C LEU A 149 -8.19 -13.31 -14.36
N THR A 150 -8.84 -14.48 -14.30
CA THR A 150 -8.30 -15.63 -13.56
C THR A 150 -7.15 -16.30 -14.31
N SER A 151 -7.24 -16.43 -15.65
CA SER A 151 -6.20 -17.07 -16.47
C SER A 151 -4.91 -16.25 -16.56
N ASN A 152 -5.02 -14.92 -16.50
CA ASN A 152 -3.86 -14.01 -16.48
C ASN A 152 -3.31 -13.73 -15.07
N SER A 153 -3.79 -14.48 -14.06
CA SER A 153 -3.37 -14.31 -12.65
C SER A 153 -3.58 -12.89 -12.08
N THR A 154 -4.45 -12.10 -12.71
CA THR A 154 -4.83 -10.77 -12.22
C THR A 154 -5.62 -10.85 -10.92
N VAL A 155 -6.36 -11.94 -10.75
CA VAL A 155 -7.08 -12.30 -9.53
C VAL A 155 -6.81 -13.77 -9.20
N SER A 156 -6.81 -14.09 -7.92
CA SER A 156 -6.49 -15.45 -7.44
C SER A 156 -7.63 -16.47 -7.67
N SER A 157 -8.86 -16.00 -7.85
CA SER A 157 -10.02 -16.87 -8.04
C SER A 157 -11.19 -16.19 -8.75
N LYS A 158 -12.08 -17.02 -9.36
CA LYS A 158 -13.33 -16.54 -9.96
C LYS A 158 -14.26 -15.84 -8.95
N SER A 159 -14.24 -16.26 -7.69
CA SER A 159 -15.02 -15.64 -6.62
C SER A 159 -14.50 -14.22 -6.28
N GLU A 160 -13.21 -14.04 -6.32
CA GLU A 160 -12.57 -12.73 -6.15
C GLU A 160 -12.89 -11.80 -7.33
N ALA A 161 -12.76 -12.28 -8.57
CA ALA A 161 -13.15 -11.53 -9.77
C ALA A 161 -14.60 -11.04 -9.67
N LYS A 162 -15.52 -11.91 -9.24
CA LYS A 162 -16.93 -11.57 -9.07
C LYS A 162 -17.13 -10.47 -8.02
N ARG A 163 -16.48 -10.58 -6.86
CA ARG A 163 -16.54 -9.56 -5.79
C ARG A 163 -15.99 -8.21 -6.25
N LEU A 164 -14.90 -8.20 -7.02
CA LEU A 164 -14.32 -6.98 -7.60
C LEU A 164 -15.28 -6.29 -8.57
N ILE A 165 -15.96 -7.06 -9.42
CA ILE A 165 -16.94 -6.54 -10.36
C ILE A 165 -18.16 -5.98 -9.61
N GLU A 166 -18.72 -6.74 -8.68
CA GLU A 166 -19.90 -6.36 -7.87
C GLU A 166 -19.59 -5.17 -6.94
N GLY A 167 -18.37 -5.06 -6.43
CA GLY A 167 -17.90 -3.96 -5.58
C GLY A 167 -17.51 -2.69 -6.35
N GLY A 168 -17.66 -2.67 -7.68
CA GLY A 168 -17.29 -1.50 -8.50
C GLY A 168 -15.77 -1.28 -8.62
N GLY A 169 -14.95 -2.27 -8.25
CA GLY A 169 -13.49 -2.25 -8.40
C GLY A 169 -13.00 -2.36 -9.85
N MET A 170 -13.93 -2.59 -10.78
CA MET A 170 -13.66 -2.60 -12.22
C MET A 170 -14.46 -1.53 -12.93
N LYS A 171 -13.81 -0.79 -13.81
CA LYS A 171 -14.45 0.18 -14.68
C LYS A 171 -14.21 -0.22 -16.13
N THR A 172 -15.27 -0.32 -16.92
CA THR A 172 -15.17 -0.46 -18.37
C THR A 172 -15.30 0.90 -19.00
N VAL A 173 -14.33 1.28 -19.85
CA VAL A 173 -14.42 2.50 -20.66
C VAL A 173 -14.81 2.06 -22.07
N SER A 174 -16.06 2.29 -22.46
CA SER A 174 -16.47 2.08 -23.85
C SER A 174 -16.37 3.41 -24.59
N TYR A 175 -15.37 3.53 -25.46
CA TYR A 175 -15.37 4.56 -26.49
C TYR A 175 -16.24 4.07 -27.65
N THR A 176 -17.47 4.49 -27.69
CA THR A 176 -18.30 4.37 -28.89
C THR A 176 -17.98 5.53 -29.82
N HIS A 177 -16.86 5.49 -30.53
CA HIS A 177 -16.73 6.13 -31.83
C HIS A 177 -17.16 5.12 -32.90
N LEU A 178 -18.44 5.01 -33.10
CA LEU A 178 -18.99 4.47 -34.32
C LEU A 178 -18.72 5.50 -35.44
N THR A 179 -17.58 5.40 -36.10
CA THR A 179 -17.45 5.92 -37.45
C THR A 179 -18.21 4.97 -38.34
N LEU A 180 -19.41 5.34 -38.70
CA LEU A 180 -20.12 4.70 -39.83
C LEU A 180 -19.25 4.87 -41.09
N PRO A 181 -18.93 3.81 -41.84
CA PRO A 181 -18.27 3.96 -43.08
C PRO A 181 -19.25 4.70 -44.03
N THR A 182 -18.87 5.90 -44.40
CA THR A 182 -19.53 6.60 -45.53
C THR A 182 -19.26 5.80 -46.77
N SER A 183 -20.27 5.12 -47.28
CA SER A 183 -20.24 4.51 -48.61
C SER A 183 -20.05 5.63 -49.67
N PRO A 184 -19.05 5.50 -50.55
CA PRO A 184 -19.00 6.36 -51.71
C PRO A 184 -20.06 5.91 -52.72
N HIS A 185 -20.85 6.85 -53.15
CA HIS A 185 -21.64 6.74 -54.41
C HIS A 185 -20.73 6.95 -55.60
#